data_1ea7b134781ab3629443731000a36d8b
#
_entry.id   1ea7b134781ab3629443731000a36d8b
#
_cell.length_a   1.000
_cell.length_b   1.000
_cell.length_c   1.000
_cell.angle_alpha   90.00
_cell.angle_beta   90.00
_cell.angle_gamma   90.00
#
_symmetry.space_group_name_H-M   'P 1'
#
loop_
_entity.id
_entity.type
_entity.pdbx_description
1 polymer ?
#
loop_
_entity_poly.entity_id
_entity_poly.type
_entity_poly.pdbx_seq_one_letter_code
_entity_poly.pdbx_strand_id
1 'polypeptide(L)'
;MVKLALLGDTYASQLRVNPRALGDMEIVWVGESHDTFRSEVPRLRPDVLALDFADLGQVPPRLVPELMELTGARHALVSYRLTHHALLESLTSPRVRFVQGPLPLSLLRVHVNRAIEEPKQADPTLGTIRGPKPPRFTPEQLGRLMELATRDTCECSHQLARLVSGLRGFEEYAGGCERPDEKELRMHGLLQRQVAFAREALEDGLVALLDHQNIRV
;
A
#
# COMPACT_ATOMS: atom_id res chain seq x y z
N MET A 1 7.98 -13.63 -18.17
CA MET A 1 8.15 -12.33 -17.52
C MET A 1 6.84 -11.60 -17.68
N VAL A 2 6.33 -10.96 -16.63
CA VAL A 2 5.02 -10.30 -16.62
C VAL A 2 5.12 -8.99 -17.39
N LYS A 3 4.22 -8.77 -18.35
CA LYS A 3 4.12 -7.54 -19.13
C LYS A 3 3.22 -6.54 -18.44
N LEU A 4 3.76 -5.36 -18.17
CA LEU A 4 3.08 -4.30 -17.40
C LEU A 4 2.96 -3.02 -18.22
N ALA A 5 1.75 -2.49 -18.33
CA ALA A 5 1.49 -1.16 -18.89
C ALA A 5 1.10 -0.20 -17.76
N LEU A 6 1.75 0.96 -17.70
CA LEU A 6 1.62 1.95 -16.63
C LEU A 6 1.02 3.23 -17.18
N LEU A 7 -0.17 3.61 -16.69
CA LEU A 7 -0.84 4.86 -17.04
C LEU A 7 -0.91 5.77 -15.82
N GLY A 8 -0.31 6.96 -15.90
CA GLY A 8 -0.31 8.01 -14.87
C GLY A 8 1.06 8.65 -14.71
N ASP A 9 1.06 9.91 -14.30
CA ASP A 9 2.25 10.75 -14.11
C ASP A 9 3.17 10.24 -12.99
N THR A 10 2.57 9.72 -11.92
CA THR A 10 3.28 9.19 -10.76
C THR A 10 4.24 8.07 -11.15
N TYR A 11 3.83 7.15 -12.02
CA TYR A 11 4.68 6.02 -12.44
C TYR A 11 5.82 6.46 -13.33
N ALA A 12 5.55 7.32 -14.31
CA ALA A 12 6.57 7.85 -15.22
C ALA A 12 7.66 8.60 -14.45
N SER A 13 7.26 9.40 -13.45
CA SER A 13 8.18 10.15 -12.58
C SER A 13 9.04 9.24 -11.72
N GLN A 14 8.45 8.22 -11.08
CA GLN A 14 9.18 7.28 -10.24
C GLN A 14 10.18 6.42 -11.03
N LEU A 15 9.80 5.97 -12.24
CA LEU A 15 10.70 5.21 -13.12
C LEU A 15 11.89 6.01 -13.60
N ARG A 16 11.74 7.32 -13.82
CA ARG A 16 12.88 8.20 -14.13
C ARG A 16 13.90 8.25 -12.99
N VAL A 17 13.43 8.22 -11.74
CA VAL A 17 14.31 8.22 -10.55
C VAL A 17 14.91 6.84 -10.29
N ASN A 18 14.13 5.77 -10.46
CA ASN A 18 14.59 4.40 -10.23
C ASN A 18 14.16 3.45 -11.36
N PRO A 19 14.90 3.42 -12.49
CA PRO A 19 14.56 2.60 -13.66
C PRO A 19 14.51 1.07 -13.39
N ARG A 20 15.19 0.61 -12.32
CA ARG A 20 15.28 -0.81 -11.97
C ARG A 20 14.27 -1.26 -10.91
N ALA A 21 13.39 -0.38 -10.45
CA ALA A 21 12.44 -0.69 -9.38
C ALA A 21 11.51 -1.90 -9.69
N LEU A 22 11.25 -2.16 -10.97
CA LEU A 22 10.43 -3.25 -11.49
C LEU A 22 11.25 -4.21 -12.36
N GLY A 23 12.53 -4.43 -12.05
CA GLY A 23 13.47 -5.17 -12.91
C GLY A 23 13.16 -6.66 -13.15
N ASP A 24 12.18 -7.22 -12.44
CA ASP A 24 11.62 -8.58 -12.64
C ASP A 24 10.37 -8.59 -13.54
N MET A 25 9.94 -7.42 -14.03
CA MET A 25 8.78 -7.23 -14.89
C MET A 25 9.21 -6.55 -16.21
N GLU A 26 8.48 -6.83 -17.28
CA GLU A 26 8.65 -6.18 -18.57
C GLU A 26 7.69 -4.99 -18.66
N ILE A 27 8.22 -3.76 -18.56
CA ILE A 27 7.41 -2.55 -18.78
C ILE A 27 7.27 -2.37 -20.28
N VAL A 28 6.08 -2.74 -20.81
CA VAL A 28 5.81 -2.62 -22.24
C VAL A 28 5.34 -1.23 -22.65
N TRP A 29 4.82 -0.45 -21.70
CA TRP A 29 4.39 0.92 -21.94
C TRP A 29 4.32 1.72 -20.64
N VAL A 30 4.68 3.00 -20.70
CA VAL A 30 4.49 3.98 -19.62
C VAL A 30 4.16 5.35 -20.21
N GLY A 31 3.14 6.00 -19.66
CA GLY A 31 2.72 7.33 -20.09
C GLY A 31 1.56 7.88 -19.28
N GLU A 32 1.11 9.08 -19.64
CA GLU A 32 0.11 9.85 -18.92
C GLU A 32 -1.19 10.04 -19.72
N SER A 33 -1.10 9.91 -21.06
CA SER A 33 -2.21 10.18 -21.95
C SER A 33 -3.08 8.95 -22.17
N HIS A 34 -4.37 9.08 -21.89
CA HIS A 34 -5.38 8.05 -22.17
C HIS A 34 -5.53 7.75 -23.66
N ASP A 35 -5.40 8.75 -24.52
CA ASP A 35 -5.55 8.58 -25.98
C ASP A 35 -4.36 7.80 -26.54
N THR A 36 -3.16 8.13 -26.13
CA THR A 36 -1.94 7.39 -26.51
C THR A 36 -2.00 5.96 -25.98
N PHE A 37 -2.47 5.77 -24.73
CA PHE A 37 -2.67 4.44 -24.16
C PHE A 37 -3.62 3.59 -25.03
N ARG A 38 -4.77 4.13 -25.40
CA ARG A 38 -5.78 3.42 -26.22
C ARG A 38 -5.25 3.05 -27.62
N SER A 39 -4.39 3.87 -28.20
CA SER A 39 -3.86 3.63 -29.55
C SER A 39 -2.68 2.65 -29.60
N GLU A 40 -1.82 2.64 -28.57
CA GLU A 40 -0.57 1.90 -28.59
C GLU A 40 -0.62 0.59 -27.79
N VAL A 41 -1.20 0.62 -26.58
CA VAL A 41 -1.12 -0.50 -25.61
C VAL A 41 -1.81 -1.79 -26.08
N PRO A 42 -2.93 -1.77 -26.84
CA PRO A 42 -3.56 -3.00 -27.33
C PRO A 42 -2.64 -3.91 -28.14
N ARG A 43 -1.70 -3.32 -28.89
CA ARG A 43 -0.73 -4.07 -29.70
C ARG A 43 0.35 -4.75 -28.86
N LEU A 44 0.61 -4.22 -27.66
CA LEU A 44 1.67 -4.69 -26.76
C LEU A 44 1.20 -5.85 -25.87
N ARG A 45 -0.11 -6.07 -25.76
CA ARG A 45 -0.76 -7.15 -24.99
C ARG A 45 -0.17 -7.30 -23.58
N PRO A 46 -0.34 -6.30 -22.69
CA PRO A 46 0.12 -6.40 -21.33
C PRO A 46 -0.67 -7.48 -20.56
N ASP A 47 -0.02 -8.11 -19.60
CA ASP A 47 -0.68 -9.02 -18.66
C ASP A 47 -1.45 -8.25 -17.57
N VAL A 48 -0.89 -7.11 -17.15
CA VAL A 48 -1.43 -6.28 -16.08
C VAL A 48 -1.42 -4.80 -16.49
N LEU A 49 -2.50 -4.10 -16.18
CA LEU A 49 -2.57 -2.64 -16.24
C LEU A 49 -2.36 -2.05 -14.84
N ALA A 50 -1.50 -1.06 -14.71
CA ALA A 50 -1.42 -0.22 -13.52
C ALA A 50 -1.87 1.19 -13.88
N LEU A 51 -2.99 1.61 -13.31
CA LEU A 51 -3.67 2.87 -13.63
C LEU A 51 -3.65 3.76 -12.40
N ASP A 52 -3.18 5.00 -12.52
CA ASP A 52 -3.15 5.96 -11.41
C ASP A 52 -4.09 7.13 -11.68
N PHE A 53 -5.09 7.30 -10.82
CA PHE A 53 -6.08 8.36 -10.92
C PHE A 53 -6.01 9.28 -9.69
N ALA A 54 -6.05 10.59 -9.91
CA ALA A 54 -6.11 11.56 -8.83
C ALA A 54 -7.45 11.48 -8.09
N ASP A 55 -8.54 11.43 -8.83
CA ASP A 55 -9.90 11.32 -8.32
C ASP A 55 -10.67 10.24 -9.11
N LEU A 56 -10.92 9.13 -8.47
CA LEU A 56 -11.63 8.00 -9.08
C LEU A 56 -13.12 8.35 -9.34
N GLY A 57 -13.68 9.30 -8.59
CA GLY A 57 -15.06 9.77 -8.78
C GLY A 57 -15.30 10.48 -10.11
N GLN A 58 -14.24 11.00 -10.74
CA GLN A 58 -14.30 11.63 -12.07
C GLN A 58 -14.06 10.62 -13.22
N VAL A 59 -13.71 9.39 -12.91
CA VAL A 59 -13.42 8.34 -13.87
C VAL A 59 -14.72 7.63 -14.26
N PRO A 60 -15.05 7.49 -15.56
CA PRO A 60 -16.22 6.72 -15.97
C PRO A 60 -16.16 5.28 -15.43
N PRO A 61 -17.22 4.74 -14.81
CA PRO A 61 -17.20 3.41 -14.19
C PRO A 61 -16.81 2.27 -15.15
N ARG A 62 -17.06 2.45 -16.44
CA ARG A 62 -16.71 1.47 -17.47
C ARG A 62 -15.28 1.58 -18.00
N LEU A 63 -14.54 2.65 -17.66
CA LEU A 63 -13.22 2.89 -18.25
C LEU A 63 -12.24 1.75 -17.97
N VAL A 64 -12.14 1.26 -16.73
CA VAL A 64 -11.21 0.18 -16.37
C VAL A 64 -11.55 -1.13 -17.07
N PRO A 65 -12.80 -1.62 -17.03
CA PRO A 65 -13.21 -2.76 -17.84
C PRO A 65 -12.94 -2.60 -19.33
N GLU A 66 -13.27 -1.45 -19.93
CA GLU A 66 -13.02 -1.16 -21.34
C GLU A 66 -11.53 -1.23 -21.71
N LEU A 67 -10.65 -0.67 -20.87
CA LEU A 67 -9.20 -0.73 -21.09
C LEU A 67 -8.68 -2.17 -20.98
N MET A 68 -9.21 -2.96 -20.05
CA MET A 68 -8.85 -4.38 -19.93
C MET A 68 -9.30 -5.19 -21.14
N GLU A 69 -10.50 -4.97 -21.63
CA GLU A 69 -11.02 -5.63 -22.86
C GLU A 69 -10.20 -5.22 -24.08
N LEU A 70 -9.94 -3.94 -24.24
CA LEU A 70 -9.20 -3.38 -25.38
C LEU A 70 -7.77 -3.94 -25.47
N THR A 71 -7.11 -4.10 -24.32
CA THR A 71 -5.70 -4.56 -24.25
C THR A 71 -5.56 -6.07 -24.10
N GLY A 72 -6.64 -6.78 -23.71
CA GLY A 72 -6.61 -8.18 -23.35
C GLY A 72 -5.94 -8.47 -22.01
N ALA A 73 -5.72 -7.47 -21.17
CA ALA A 73 -5.08 -7.61 -19.86
C ALA A 73 -5.91 -8.48 -18.92
N ARG A 74 -5.23 -9.36 -18.18
CA ARG A 74 -5.89 -10.28 -17.24
C ARG A 74 -6.25 -9.60 -15.93
N HIS A 75 -5.44 -8.64 -15.49
CA HIS A 75 -5.60 -7.92 -14.23
C HIS A 75 -5.40 -6.42 -14.39
N ALA A 76 -6.09 -5.65 -13.58
CA ALA A 76 -5.84 -4.21 -13.42
C ALA A 76 -5.60 -3.88 -11.94
N LEU A 77 -4.60 -3.06 -11.69
CA LEU A 77 -4.33 -2.41 -10.42
C LEU A 77 -4.61 -0.92 -10.57
N VAL A 78 -5.55 -0.41 -9.81
CA VAL A 78 -5.99 0.99 -9.88
C VAL A 78 -5.56 1.68 -8.60
N SER A 79 -4.63 2.64 -8.68
CA SER A 79 -4.32 3.55 -7.58
C SER A 79 -5.14 4.83 -7.70
N TYR A 80 -5.59 5.35 -6.55
CA TYR A 80 -6.41 6.56 -6.48
C TYR A 80 -6.09 7.35 -5.21
N ARG A 81 -6.24 8.66 -5.24
CA ARG A 81 -6.07 9.53 -4.07
C ARG A 81 -7.39 9.89 -3.41
N LEU A 82 -8.42 10.14 -4.21
CA LEU A 82 -9.78 10.48 -3.75
C LEU A 82 -10.81 9.52 -4.36
N THR A 83 -11.80 9.12 -3.57
CA THR A 83 -12.95 8.32 -4.02
C THR A 83 -14.08 8.35 -2.99
N HIS A 84 -15.26 7.92 -3.42
CA HIS A 84 -16.40 7.61 -2.55
C HIS A 84 -16.52 6.10 -2.36
N HIS A 85 -16.78 5.64 -1.14
CA HIS A 85 -16.83 4.22 -0.79
C HIS A 85 -17.81 3.41 -1.68
N ALA A 86 -19.00 3.95 -1.92
CA ALA A 86 -20.00 3.34 -2.79
C ALA A 86 -19.51 3.08 -4.24
N LEU A 87 -18.59 3.91 -4.74
CA LEU A 87 -18.01 3.71 -6.06
C LEU A 87 -17.06 2.50 -6.08
N LEU A 88 -16.24 2.33 -5.06
CA LEU A 88 -15.34 1.17 -4.95
C LEU A 88 -16.12 -0.15 -4.93
N GLU A 89 -17.22 -0.21 -4.18
CA GLU A 89 -18.08 -1.40 -4.13
C GLU A 89 -18.66 -1.74 -5.51
N SER A 90 -19.09 -0.72 -6.28
CA SER A 90 -19.66 -0.91 -7.63
C SER A 90 -18.62 -1.36 -8.67
N LEU A 91 -17.33 -1.06 -8.45
CA LEU A 91 -16.22 -1.37 -9.37
C LEU A 91 -15.47 -2.64 -8.95
N THR A 92 -15.79 -3.25 -7.81
CA THR A 92 -15.10 -4.43 -7.30
C THR A 92 -15.24 -5.62 -8.25
N SER A 93 -14.12 -6.17 -8.67
CA SER A 93 -14.02 -7.35 -9.53
C SER A 93 -12.81 -8.20 -9.10
N PRO A 94 -12.85 -9.53 -9.21
CA PRO A 94 -11.70 -10.39 -8.94
C PRO A 94 -10.45 -10.04 -9.76
N ARG A 95 -10.65 -9.41 -10.93
CA ARG A 95 -9.56 -9.01 -11.84
C ARG A 95 -9.08 -7.57 -11.65
N VAL A 96 -9.78 -6.76 -10.84
CA VAL A 96 -9.45 -5.35 -10.60
C VAL A 96 -9.20 -5.15 -9.11
N ARG A 97 -8.04 -4.61 -8.77
CA ARG A 97 -7.66 -4.25 -7.40
C ARG A 97 -7.55 -2.75 -7.27
N PHE A 98 -8.16 -2.21 -6.23
CA PHE A 98 -8.08 -0.80 -5.89
C PHE A 98 -7.14 -0.60 -4.71
N VAL A 99 -6.23 0.37 -4.83
CA VAL A 99 -5.25 0.71 -3.78
C VAL A 99 -5.24 2.22 -3.60
N GLN A 100 -5.37 2.68 -2.36
CA GLN A 100 -5.22 4.11 -2.08
C GLN A 100 -3.76 4.51 -2.25
N GLY A 101 -3.50 5.50 -3.09
CA GLY A 101 -2.17 5.97 -3.48
C GLY A 101 -1.84 7.39 -3.07
N PRO A 102 -0.72 7.91 -3.50
CA PRO A 102 0.13 7.43 -4.60
C PRO A 102 0.89 6.14 -4.25
N LEU A 103 0.99 5.22 -5.21
CA LEU A 103 1.56 3.89 -5.01
C LEU A 103 3.06 3.87 -5.39
N PRO A 104 3.98 3.65 -4.44
CA PRO A 104 5.38 3.45 -4.76
C PRO A 104 5.60 2.22 -5.64
N LEU A 105 6.60 2.25 -6.56
CA LEU A 105 6.89 1.13 -7.46
C LEU A 105 7.20 -0.18 -6.72
N SER A 106 7.81 -0.11 -5.53
CA SER A 106 8.05 -1.28 -4.68
C SER A 106 6.75 -1.96 -4.23
N LEU A 107 5.74 -1.18 -3.85
CA LEU A 107 4.42 -1.69 -3.51
C LEU A 107 3.62 -2.10 -4.74
N LEU A 108 3.73 -1.37 -5.85
CA LEU A 108 3.16 -1.77 -7.13
C LEU A 108 3.60 -3.19 -7.49
N ARG A 109 4.91 -3.48 -7.40
CA ARG A 109 5.48 -4.80 -7.63
C ARG A 109 4.83 -5.90 -6.77
N VAL A 110 4.67 -5.65 -5.47
CA VAL A 110 4.01 -6.58 -4.55
C VAL A 110 2.56 -6.85 -4.97
N HIS A 111 1.81 -5.81 -5.30
CA HIS A 111 0.42 -5.95 -5.72
C HIS A 111 0.26 -6.65 -7.07
N VAL A 112 1.15 -6.39 -8.02
CA VAL A 112 1.17 -7.08 -9.33
C VAL A 112 1.45 -8.56 -9.14
N ASN A 113 2.47 -8.93 -8.38
CA ASN A 113 2.78 -10.33 -8.10
C ASN A 113 1.60 -11.06 -7.44
N ARG A 114 0.96 -10.42 -6.44
CA ARG A 114 -0.24 -10.96 -5.80
C ARG A 114 -1.46 -11.06 -6.71
N ALA A 115 -1.53 -10.26 -7.78
CA ALA A 115 -2.65 -10.34 -8.73
C ALA A 115 -2.49 -11.51 -9.69
N ILE A 116 -1.25 -11.88 -10.00
CA ILE A 116 -0.91 -12.97 -10.95
C ILE A 116 -0.84 -14.31 -10.25
N GLU A 117 -0.35 -14.36 -9.02
CA GLU A 117 -0.42 -15.56 -8.21
C GLU A 117 -1.90 -15.88 -7.98
N GLU A 118 -2.36 -17.04 -8.47
CA GLU A 118 -3.69 -17.55 -8.11
C GLU A 118 -3.82 -17.50 -6.58
N PRO A 119 -5.00 -17.18 -6.04
CA PRO A 119 -5.20 -17.13 -4.61
C PRO A 119 -4.95 -18.52 -4.04
N LYS A 120 -3.72 -18.82 -3.65
CA LYS A 120 -3.49 -19.82 -2.61
C LYS A 120 -4.33 -19.30 -1.45
N GLN A 121 -5.36 -20.04 -1.09
CA GLN A 121 -6.13 -19.78 0.12
C GLN A 121 -5.13 -19.46 1.21
N ALA A 122 -5.13 -18.22 1.67
CA ALA A 122 -4.34 -17.84 2.81
C ALA A 122 -4.88 -18.69 3.96
N ASP A 123 -4.14 -19.75 4.28
CA ASP A 123 -4.40 -20.57 5.42
C ASP A 123 -4.28 -19.66 6.65
N PRO A 124 -5.38 -19.40 7.39
CA PRO A 124 -5.34 -18.53 8.56
C PRO A 124 -4.75 -19.26 9.78
N THR A 125 -3.94 -20.28 9.58
CA THR A 125 -3.11 -20.85 10.64
C THR A 125 -1.99 -19.86 11.00
N LEU A 126 -2.39 -18.72 11.53
CA LEU A 126 -1.55 -17.93 12.42
C LEU A 126 -1.34 -18.79 13.66
N GLY A 127 -0.19 -19.45 13.68
CA GLY A 127 0.21 -20.29 14.79
C GLY A 127 -0.02 -19.59 16.13
N THR A 128 -0.30 -20.37 17.15
CA THR A 128 -0.37 -20.00 18.56
C THR A 128 0.95 -19.35 18.98
N ILE A 129 1.12 -18.04 18.73
CA ILE A 129 2.33 -17.32 19.01
C ILE A 129 2.00 -16.25 20.05
N ARG A 130 2.86 -16.16 21.04
CA ARG A 130 3.04 -15.11 22.04
C ARG A 130 2.27 -13.83 21.66
N GLY A 131 1.47 -13.31 22.58
CA GLY A 131 0.79 -12.02 22.36
C GLY A 131 1.80 -10.89 22.14
N PRO A 132 1.42 -9.83 21.42
CA PRO A 132 2.28 -8.67 21.23
C PRO A 132 2.63 -8.04 22.58
N LYS A 133 3.84 -7.50 22.69
CA LYS A 133 4.26 -6.77 23.91
C LYS A 133 3.49 -5.46 24.06
N PRO A 134 3.31 -4.97 25.29
CA PRO A 134 2.77 -3.65 25.52
C PRO A 134 3.66 -2.57 24.87
N PRO A 135 3.09 -1.39 24.54
CA PRO A 135 3.86 -0.28 23.99
C PRO A 135 5.04 0.11 24.87
N ARG A 136 6.22 0.25 24.24
CA ARG A 136 7.46 0.65 24.95
C ARG A 136 7.57 2.15 25.15
N PHE A 137 7.05 2.94 24.21
CA PHE A 137 7.13 4.38 24.23
C PHE A 137 5.77 4.98 24.61
N THR A 138 5.77 6.01 25.43
CA THR A 138 4.57 6.81 25.68
C THR A 138 4.28 7.75 24.50
N PRO A 139 3.04 8.29 24.37
CA PRO A 139 2.74 9.30 23.36
C PRO A 139 3.65 10.52 23.46
N GLU A 140 3.99 10.93 24.70
CA GLU A 140 4.86 12.08 24.98
C GLU A 140 6.30 11.83 24.53
N GLN A 141 6.80 10.59 24.70
CA GLN A 141 8.13 10.20 24.23
C GLN A 141 8.19 10.19 22.70
N LEU A 142 7.17 9.62 22.04
CA LEU A 142 7.07 9.65 20.59
C LEU A 142 6.94 11.08 20.05
N GLY A 143 6.15 11.94 20.73
CA GLY A 143 6.03 13.35 20.40
C GLY A 143 7.37 14.06 20.43
N ARG A 144 8.14 13.87 21.50
CA ARG A 144 9.50 14.45 21.62
C ARG A 144 10.44 13.97 20.50
N LEU A 145 10.39 12.69 20.13
CA LEU A 145 11.20 12.15 19.02
C LEU A 145 10.81 12.76 17.66
N MET A 146 9.54 13.10 17.49
CA MET A 146 9.07 13.78 16.28
C MET A 146 9.42 15.27 16.24
N GLU A 147 9.67 15.89 17.38
CA GLU A 147 10.08 17.31 17.49
C GLU A 147 11.60 17.50 17.39
N LEU A 148 12.40 16.44 17.61
CA LEU A 148 13.85 16.51 17.48
C LEU A 148 14.24 16.81 16.03
N ALA A 149 14.35 18.10 15.71
CA ALA A 149 14.87 18.58 14.43
C ALA A 149 16.40 18.39 14.43
N THR A 150 16.87 17.31 13.84
CA THR A 150 18.29 16.99 13.79
C THR A 150 18.92 17.60 12.55
N ARG A 151 19.70 18.66 12.69
CA ARG A 151 20.49 19.23 11.58
C ARG A 151 21.64 18.32 11.14
N ASP A 152 22.06 17.39 11.98
CA ASP A 152 23.30 16.61 11.80
C ASP A 152 23.10 15.09 11.84
N THR A 153 21.86 14.58 12.00
CA THR A 153 21.56 13.15 12.09
C THR A 153 20.49 12.72 11.09
N CYS A 154 20.50 11.42 10.75
CA CYS A 154 19.49 10.83 9.88
C CYS A 154 18.07 11.03 10.45
N GLU A 155 17.12 11.43 9.63
CA GLU A 155 15.71 11.60 10.00
C GLU A 155 14.99 10.26 10.33
N CYS A 156 15.71 9.14 10.32
CA CYS A 156 15.14 7.82 10.50
C CYS A 156 14.41 7.66 11.84
N SER A 157 14.94 8.24 12.93
CA SER A 157 14.31 8.21 14.27
C SER A 157 12.96 8.93 14.28
N HIS A 158 12.89 10.10 13.65
CA HIS A 158 11.65 10.86 13.46
C HIS A 158 10.62 10.07 12.64
N GLN A 159 11.04 9.48 11.52
CA GLN A 159 10.13 8.71 10.66
C GLN A 159 9.62 7.44 11.34
N LEU A 160 10.50 6.71 12.08
CA LEU A 160 10.07 5.55 12.86
C LEU A 160 9.13 5.93 14.00
N ALA A 161 9.38 7.03 14.72
CA ALA A 161 8.48 7.51 15.77
C ALA A 161 7.08 7.85 15.22
N ARG A 162 7.00 8.45 14.04
CA ARG A 162 5.72 8.71 13.35
C ARG A 162 4.98 7.41 12.99
N LEU A 163 5.68 6.40 12.47
CA LEU A 163 5.07 5.12 12.14
C LEU A 163 4.55 4.40 13.39
N VAL A 164 5.34 4.36 14.46
CA VAL A 164 4.94 3.77 15.74
C VAL A 164 3.71 4.50 16.32
N SER A 165 3.70 5.85 16.29
CA SER A 165 2.55 6.65 16.73
C SER A 165 1.30 6.35 15.90
N GLY A 166 1.42 6.23 14.58
CA GLY A 166 0.31 5.89 13.69
C GLY A 166 -0.27 4.51 13.97
N LEU A 167 0.60 3.50 14.21
CA LEU A 167 0.16 2.15 14.56
C LEU A 167 -0.56 2.11 15.91
N ARG A 168 -0.08 2.86 16.92
CA ARG A 168 -0.79 3.01 18.19
C ARG A 168 -2.18 3.61 18.03
N GLY A 169 -2.28 4.71 17.28
CA GLY A 169 -3.58 5.30 16.98
C GLY A 169 -4.55 4.33 16.32
N PHE A 170 -4.04 3.48 15.43
CA PHE A 170 -4.86 2.44 14.82
C PHE A 170 -5.25 1.33 15.82
N GLU A 171 -4.34 0.88 16.72
CA GLU A 171 -4.66 -0.08 17.77
C GLU A 171 -5.80 0.43 18.67
N GLU A 172 -5.73 1.71 19.09
CA GLU A 172 -6.75 2.37 19.90
C GLU A 172 -8.08 2.48 19.14
N TYR A 173 -8.04 2.92 17.88
CA TYR A 173 -9.22 2.99 17.01
C TYR A 173 -9.87 1.61 16.82
N ALA A 174 -9.09 0.58 16.48
CA ALA A 174 -9.61 -0.76 16.24
C ALA A 174 -10.20 -1.40 17.51
N GLY A 175 -9.63 -1.09 18.68
CA GLY A 175 -10.13 -1.54 19.96
C GLY A 175 -11.40 -0.82 20.44
N GLY A 176 -11.59 0.44 20.04
CA GLY A 176 -12.75 1.26 20.39
C GLY A 176 -13.95 1.16 19.44
N CYS A 177 -13.82 0.46 18.33
CA CYS A 177 -14.90 0.33 17.36
C CYS A 177 -16.04 -0.56 17.89
N GLU A 178 -17.20 0.03 18.15
CA GLU A 178 -18.43 -0.72 18.37
C GLU A 178 -18.88 -1.38 17.07
N ARG A 179 -19.06 -2.70 17.07
CA ARG A 179 -19.43 -3.50 15.90
C ARG A 179 -20.69 -4.29 16.15
N PRO A 180 -21.67 -4.23 15.24
CA PRO A 180 -22.93 -4.97 15.38
C PRO A 180 -22.78 -6.46 15.01
N ASP A 181 -21.71 -6.85 14.28
CA ASP A 181 -21.53 -8.22 13.75
C ASP A 181 -20.31 -8.91 14.39
N GLU A 182 -20.54 -10.16 14.84
CA GLU A 182 -19.48 -11.00 15.45
C GLU A 182 -18.32 -11.30 14.47
N LYS A 183 -18.59 -11.39 13.18
CA LYS A 183 -17.58 -11.63 12.15
C LYS A 183 -16.66 -10.41 12.02
N GLU A 184 -17.22 -9.21 12.02
CA GLU A 184 -16.45 -7.96 12.00
C GLU A 184 -15.63 -7.80 13.28
N LEU A 185 -16.19 -8.12 14.44
CA LEU A 185 -15.50 -8.08 15.73
C LEU A 185 -14.25 -8.97 15.72
N ARG A 186 -14.37 -10.19 15.19
CA ARG A 186 -13.23 -11.12 15.04
C ARG A 186 -12.17 -10.58 14.09
N MET A 187 -12.59 -9.97 12.97
CA MET A 187 -11.67 -9.37 12.02
C MET A 187 -10.91 -8.19 12.63
N HIS A 188 -11.60 -7.29 13.35
CA HIS A 188 -10.97 -6.17 14.03
C HIS A 188 -10.01 -6.62 15.14
N GLY A 189 -10.35 -7.65 15.90
CA GLY A 189 -9.44 -8.26 16.87
C GLY A 189 -8.18 -8.87 16.22
N LEU A 190 -8.32 -9.44 15.02
CA LEU A 190 -7.18 -9.92 14.24
C LEU A 190 -6.30 -8.75 13.77
N LEU A 191 -6.91 -7.71 13.19
CA LEU A 191 -6.19 -6.53 12.71
C LEU A 191 -5.46 -5.82 13.85
N GLN A 192 -6.12 -5.59 14.99
CA GLN A 192 -5.51 -5.00 16.18
C GLN A 192 -4.26 -5.77 16.61
N ARG A 193 -4.34 -7.10 16.65
CA ARG A 193 -3.23 -7.97 17.01
C ARG A 193 -2.06 -7.88 16.02
N GLN A 194 -2.36 -7.87 14.71
CA GLN A 194 -1.33 -7.75 13.67
C GLN A 194 -0.63 -6.39 13.70
N VAL A 195 -1.39 -5.32 13.94
CA VAL A 195 -0.84 -3.98 14.08
C VAL A 195 0.03 -3.87 15.33
N ALA A 196 -0.37 -4.50 16.44
CA ALA A 196 0.42 -4.53 17.65
C ALA A 196 1.77 -5.26 17.46
N PHE A 197 1.82 -6.35 16.67
CA PHE A 197 3.09 -7.00 16.30
C PHE A 197 3.96 -6.11 15.40
N ALA A 198 3.36 -5.41 14.44
CA ALA A 198 4.09 -4.48 13.58
C ALA A 198 4.68 -3.32 14.40
N ARG A 199 3.91 -2.78 15.36
CA ARG A 199 4.39 -1.77 16.30
C ARG A 199 5.57 -2.29 17.13
N GLU A 200 5.46 -3.50 17.72
CA GLU A 200 6.56 -4.10 18.49
C GLU A 200 7.86 -4.18 17.68
N ALA A 201 7.77 -4.64 16.42
CA ALA A 201 8.92 -4.75 15.56
C ALA A 201 9.55 -3.38 15.23
N LEU A 202 8.73 -2.34 15.00
CA LEU A 202 9.22 -0.99 14.73
C LEU A 202 9.79 -0.33 16.01
N GLU A 203 9.22 -0.61 17.19
CA GLU A 203 9.75 -0.16 18.46
C GLU A 203 11.12 -0.78 18.75
N ASP A 204 11.33 -2.07 18.47
CA ASP A 204 12.64 -2.72 18.58
C ASP A 204 13.68 -2.04 17.67
N GLY A 205 13.29 -1.71 16.41
CA GLY A 205 14.13 -0.95 15.49
C GLY A 205 14.43 0.48 15.96
N LEU A 206 13.43 1.16 16.52
CA LEU A 206 13.57 2.51 17.05
C LEU A 206 14.55 2.53 18.27
N VAL A 207 14.43 1.57 19.19
CA VAL A 207 15.37 1.43 20.32
C VAL A 207 16.79 1.26 19.81
N ALA A 208 17.03 0.33 18.87
CA ALA A 208 18.36 0.10 18.31
C ALA A 208 18.93 1.35 17.64
N LEU A 209 18.09 2.14 16.97
CA LEU A 209 18.49 3.39 16.33
C LEU A 209 18.82 4.49 17.35
N LEU A 210 18.00 4.64 18.38
CA LEU A 210 18.24 5.60 19.46
C LEU A 210 19.53 5.29 20.23
N ASP A 211 19.80 4.02 20.51
CA ASP A 211 21.05 3.57 21.12
C ASP A 211 22.26 3.90 20.22
N HIS A 212 22.14 3.66 18.91
CA HIS A 212 23.18 4.00 17.94
C HIS A 212 23.45 5.51 17.86
N GLN A 213 22.42 6.32 17.97
CA GLN A 213 22.49 7.78 17.92
C GLN A 213 22.78 8.42 19.31
N ASN A 214 22.89 7.64 20.39
CA ASN A 214 23.02 8.10 21.79
C ASN A 214 21.88 9.07 22.20
N ILE A 215 20.69 8.89 21.68
CA ILE A 215 19.49 9.68 22.03
C ILE A 215 18.78 9.00 23.21
N ARG A 216 18.55 9.75 24.28
CA ARG A 216 17.76 9.32 25.44
C ARG A 216 16.42 10.06 25.46
N VAL A 217 15.30 9.30 25.64
CA VAL A 217 13.93 9.83 25.60
C VAL A 217 13.22 9.63 26.94
#